data_7be0ed07cebdc4a221ab4e8fdfabc32d
#
_entry.id   7be0ed07cebdc4a221ab4e8fdfabc32d
#
_cell.length_a   1.000
_cell.length_b   1.000
_cell.length_c   1.000
_cell.angle_alpha   90.00
_cell.angle_beta   90.00
_cell.angle_gamma   90.00
#
_symmetry.space_group_name_H-M   'P 1'
#
loop_
_entity.id
_entity.type
_entity.pdbx_description
1 polymer ?
#
loop_
_entity_poly.entity_id
_entity_poly.type
_entity_poly.pdbx_seq_one_letter_code
_entity_poly.pdbx_strand_id
1 'polypeptide(L)'
;LHIEGTPLTALSALPDGLHDLHIAGIPLTALPALPDGLHNLDIAGTPLTELPALPDRLDTLSITEAPLTELPELPDGLRKLNIAGTPLTALPALPDGLHNLDIAGTPLTALPALPGGLDALGITRTPLTELPEIPGRVRCMDVINTAITRLPESIFRLSPDSVVYLSDNPLSARTRQTLLTILNTWDYSGPHIFFSMADSSTPREVRPLHQAVADWLMPTEDSGPASADSWQPFEQENDAASFSAFLDSLSETENSRKVPGFKAQVSSWLTQLAEDNELRAKTFAMATEATSSCEDRVTLALNRMKNVQLVHNAEKGVYDKNIPGLVSAGREMFRLEKLEQIAREKVNTLHFVDEIEVYLGYQNKLKEALELGSVTEAMRFFDVSGITESDLQAAEVQVKTAENSQFREWVLDWEPLHSVLKRSYPEDWEDLVKKREDYYEDAYQKQFEELKQTGLADDVDALRITGNKVMDEMNMEFRAGIRILADKILAGHLEARWS
;
A
#
# COMPACT_ATOMS: atom_id res chain seq x y z
N LEU A 1 -30.61 -40.27 -0.89
CA LEU A 1 -31.94 -39.93 -0.40
C LEU A 1 -32.36 -38.59 -1.00
N HIS A 2 -33.48 -38.55 -1.73
CA HIS A 2 -34.03 -37.35 -2.34
C HIS A 2 -35.42 -37.10 -1.75
N ILE A 3 -35.60 -35.99 -1.04
CA ILE A 3 -36.88 -35.61 -0.39
C ILE A 3 -37.24 -34.13 -0.63
N GLU A 4 -36.89 -33.63 -1.81
CA GLU A 4 -37.15 -32.28 -2.21
C GLU A 4 -38.67 -31.96 -2.26
N GLY A 5 -39.04 -30.72 -1.91
CA GLY A 5 -40.42 -30.23 -2.01
C GLY A 5 -41.45 -30.93 -1.11
N THR A 6 -41.00 -31.72 -0.14
CA THR A 6 -41.89 -32.35 0.84
C THR A 6 -42.13 -31.44 2.08
N PRO A 7 -43.29 -31.59 2.79
CA PRO A 7 -43.53 -30.77 3.99
C PRO A 7 -42.87 -31.32 5.27
N LEU A 8 -41.77 -32.02 5.13
CA LEU A 8 -41.01 -32.60 6.26
C LEU A 8 -40.32 -31.51 7.08
N THR A 9 -40.59 -31.46 8.40
CA THR A 9 -39.99 -30.50 9.32
C THR A 9 -38.91 -31.11 10.22
N ALA A 10 -38.78 -32.44 10.23
CA ALA A 10 -37.76 -33.16 11.00
C ALA A 10 -37.38 -34.47 10.28
N LEU A 11 -36.14 -34.86 10.41
CA LEU A 11 -35.59 -36.14 9.98
C LEU A 11 -35.22 -36.96 11.21
N SER A 12 -35.52 -38.25 11.18
CA SER A 12 -34.99 -39.25 12.10
C SER A 12 -33.50 -39.51 11.80
N ALA A 13 -32.86 -40.34 12.61
CA ALA A 13 -31.46 -40.73 12.36
C ALA A 13 -31.31 -41.26 10.90
N LEU A 14 -30.24 -40.81 10.21
CA LEU A 14 -29.93 -41.21 8.84
C LEU A 14 -29.24 -42.57 8.85
N PRO A 15 -29.47 -43.41 7.83
CA PRO A 15 -28.83 -44.73 7.73
C PRO A 15 -27.32 -44.61 7.42
N ASP A 16 -26.49 -45.45 8.06
CA ASP A 16 -25.02 -45.45 7.90
C ASP A 16 -24.53 -45.64 6.45
N GLY A 17 -25.32 -46.30 5.60
CA GLY A 17 -25.02 -46.53 4.18
C GLY A 17 -25.46 -45.41 3.25
N LEU A 18 -25.82 -44.22 3.76
CA LEU A 18 -26.24 -43.09 2.94
C LEU A 18 -25.02 -42.39 2.31
N HIS A 19 -25.00 -42.29 0.98
CA HIS A 19 -23.94 -41.57 0.25
C HIS A 19 -24.38 -40.20 -0.23
N ASP A 20 -25.64 -40.03 -0.57
CA ASP A 20 -26.19 -38.80 -1.15
C ASP A 20 -27.44 -38.37 -0.37
N LEU A 21 -27.49 -37.12 0.11
CA LEU A 21 -28.62 -36.53 0.78
C LEU A 21 -29.00 -35.22 0.09
N HIS A 22 -30.16 -35.20 -0.57
CA HIS A 22 -30.73 -34.04 -1.23
C HIS A 22 -32.08 -33.71 -0.57
N ILE A 23 -32.12 -32.57 0.14
CA ILE A 23 -33.27 -32.10 0.93
C ILE A 23 -33.62 -30.64 0.63
N ALA A 24 -33.26 -30.17 -0.55
CA ALA A 24 -33.49 -28.80 -0.96
C ALA A 24 -34.95 -28.37 -0.88
N GLY A 25 -35.19 -27.13 -0.39
CA GLY A 25 -36.51 -26.50 -0.36
C GLY A 25 -37.52 -27.14 0.60
N ILE A 26 -37.10 -27.95 1.58
CA ILE A 26 -38.00 -28.47 2.61
C ILE A 26 -37.93 -27.65 3.91
N PRO A 27 -39.01 -27.54 4.72
CA PRO A 27 -39.05 -26.74 5.94
C PRO A 27 -38.34 -27.40 7.13
N LEU A 28 -37.16 -27.98 6.89
CA LEU A 28 -36.35 -28.67 7.90
C LEU A 28 -35.54 -27.65 8.71
N THR A 29 -35.69 -27.64 10.03
CA THR A 29 -35.03 -26.72 10.93
C THR A 29 -33.80 -27.28 11.64
N ALA A 30 -33.58 -28.58 11.61
CA ALA A 30 -32.41 -29.24 12.18
C ALA A 30 -32.08 -30.53 11.43
N LEU A 31 -30.77 -30.81 11.29
CA LEU A 31 -30.25 -32.08 10.77
C LEU A 31 -29.79 -32.97 11.92
N PRO A 32 -30.07 -34.28 11.82
CA PRO A 32 -29.42 -35.25 12.70
C PRO A 32 -27.95 -35.41 12.34
N ALA A 33 -27.18 -36.13 13.16
CA ALA A 33 -25.79 -36.47 12.83
C ALA A 33 -25.69 -37.10 11.41
N LEU A 34 -24.72 -36.63 10.65
CA LEU A 34 -24.49 -37.11 9.27
C LEU A 34 -23.67 -38.41 9.32
N PRO A 35 -24.00 -39.38 8.48
CA PRO A 35 -23.26 -40.66 8.43
C PRO A 35 -21.87 -40.47 7.79
N ASP A 36 -20.86 -41.21 8.26
CA ASP A 36 -19.47 -41.15 7.80
C ASP A 36 -19.30 -41.48 6.31
N GLY A 37 -20.27 -42.21 5.72
CA GLY A 37 -20.29 -42.59 4.29
C GLY A 37 -20.84 -41.51 3.36
N LEU A 38 -21.28 -40.37 3.86
CA LEU A 38 -21.89 -39.31 3.02
C LEU A 38 -20.85 -38.62 2.13
N HIS A 39 -21.14 -38.54 0.82
CA HIS A 39 -20.31 -37.88 -0.17
C HIS A 39 -20.92 -36.57 -0.67
N ASN A 40 -22.25 -36.54 -0.80
CA ASN A 40 -22.95 -35.36 -1.32
C ASN A 40 -24.03 -34.91 -0.33
N LEU A 41 -24.01 -33.66 0.03
CA LEU A 41 -25.00 -32.98 0.88
C LEU A 41 -25.55 -31.75 0.16
N ASP A 42 -26.84 -31.76 -0.16
CA ASP A 42 -27.56 -30.60 -0.70
C ASP A 42 -28.72 -30.26 0.20
N ILE A 43 -28.65 -29.06 0.80
CA ILE A 43 -29.64 -28.50 1.72
C ILE A 43 -30.11 -27.13 1.26
N ALA A 44 -29.97 -26.84 -0.02
CA ALA A 44 -30.32 -25.53 -0.59
C ALA A 44 -31.77 -25.11 -0.27
N GLY A 45 -31.96 -23.84 0.07
CA GLY A 45 -33.31 -23.28 0.35
C GLY A 45 -33.99 -23.88 1.59
N THR A 46 -33.28 -24.51 2.49
CA THR A 46 -33.82 -24.98 3.78
C THR A 46 -33.68 -23.90 4.87
N PRO A 47 -34.57 -23.84 5.88
CA PRO A 47 -34.46 -22.89 6.99
C PRO A 47 -33.45 -23.31 8.08
N LEU A 48 -32.44 -24.09 7.72
CA LEU A 48 -31.38 -24.54 8.65
C LEU A 48 -30.50 -23.34 9.06
N THR A 49 -30.29 -23.19 10.36
CA THR A 49 -29.44 -22.14 10.94
C THR A 49 -28.08 -22.66 11.41
N GLU A 50 -27.92 -23.98 11.52
CA GLU A 50 -26.69 -24.65 11.91
C GLU A 50 -26.52 -26.00 11.23
N LEU A 51 -25.28 -26.45 11.11
CA LEU A 51 -24.93 -27.76 10.56
C LEU A 51 -24.26 -28.62 11.63
N PRO A 52 -24.53 -29.94 11.68
CA PRO A 52 -23.72 -30.86 12.44
C PRO A 52 -22.31 -30.97 11.87
N ALA A 53 -21.40 -31.64 12.58
CA ALA A 53 -20.07 -31.95 12.06
C ALA A 53 -20.16 -32.64 10.69
N LEU A 54 -19.34 -32.20 9.74
CA LEU A 54 -19.30 -32.73 8.38
C LEU A 54 -18.42 -34.00 8.35
N PRO A 55 -18.84 -35.05 7.66
CA PRO A 55 -18.05 -36.29 7.58
C PRO A 55 -16.84 -36.13 6.65
N ASP A 56 -15.72 -36.80 6.99
CA ASP A 56 -14.45 -36.69 6.27
C ASP A 56 -14.51 -37.07 4.78
N ARG A 57 -15.51 -37.87 4.39
CA ARG A 57 -15.72 -38.33 3.01
C ARG A 57 -16.60 -37.42 2.18
N LEU A 58 -17.05 -36.29 2.73
CA LEU A 58 -17.89 -35.37 2.00
C LEU A 58 -17.10 -34.73 0.85
N ASP A 59 -17.58 -34.92 -0.38
CA ASP A 59 -17.00 -34.40 -1.62
C ASP A 59 -17.68 -33.11 -2.08
N THR A 60 -18.99 -33.05 -1.93
CA THR A 60 -19.81 -31.90 -2.38
C THR A 60 -20.74 -31.42 -1.26
N LEU A 61 -20.68 -30.09 -0.97
CA LEU A 61 -21.58 -29.42 -0.06
C LEU A 61 -22.26 -28.22 -0.76
N SER A 62 -23.58 -28.27 -0.83
CA SER A 62 -24.44 -27.20 -1.34
C SER A 62 -25.41 -26.74 -0.25
N ILE A 63 -25.30 -25.46 0.15
CA ILE A 63 -26.12 -24.83 1.20
C ILE A 63 -26.70 -23.51 0.73
N THR A 64 -26.89 -23.35 -0.55
CA THR A 64 -27.40 -22.10 -1.15
C THR A 64 -28.71 -21.64 -0.53
N GLU A 65 -28.81 -20.31 -0.30
CA GLU A 65 -30.02 -19.66 0.26
C GLU A 65 -30.45 -20.16 1.65
N ALA A 66 -29.62 -20.94 2.35
CA ALA A 66 -29.89 -21.33 3.73
C ALA A 66 -29.46 -20.21 4.71
N PRO A 67 -30.20 -19.95 5.82
CA PRO A 67 -29.88 -18.87 6.76
C PRO A 67 -28.75 -19.23 7.74
N LEU A 68 -27.74 -19.91 7.28
CA LEU A 68 -26.56 -20.28 8.04
C LEU A 68 -25.63 -19.08 8.24
N THR A 69 -25.27 -18.80 9.47
CA THR A 69 -24.34 -17.72 9.84
C THR A 69 -22.91 -18.19 10.09
N GLU A 70 -22.71 -19.48 10.31
CA GLU A 70 -21.42 -20.11 10.56
C GLU A 70 -21.33 -21.46 9.85
N LEU A 71 -20.13 -21.86 9.45
CA LEU A 71 -19.81 -23.20 8.95
C LEU A 71 -18.96 -23.95 9.95
N PRO A 72 -19.18 -25.28 10.14
CA PRO A 72 -18.22 -26.13 10.83
C PRO A 72 -16.92 -26.25 10.04
N GLU A 73 -15.89 -26.88 10.62
CA GLU A 73 -14.67 -27.24 9.89
C GLU A 73 -15.01 -28.00 8.63
N LEU A 74 -14.37 -27.61 7.51
CA LEU A 74 -14.57 -28.27 6.23
C LEU A 74 -13.64 -29.49 6.13
N PRO A 75 -14.17 -30.65 5.72
CA PRO A 75 -13.35 -31.85 5.61
C PRO A 75 -12.33 -31.77 4.44
N ASP A 76 -11.16 -32.37 4.61
CA ASP A 76 -10.09 -32.40 3.60
C ASP A 76 -10.52 -33.03 2.27
N GLY A 77 -11.51 -33.89 2.30
CA GLY A 77 -12.09 -34.54 1.11
C GLY A 77 -12.97 -33.65 0.24
N LEU A 78 -13.34 -32.44 0.74
CA LEU A 78 -14.30 -31.58 0.06
C LEU A 78 -13.71 -30.99 -1.23
N ARG A 79 -14.41 -31.18 -2.34
CA ARG A 79 -14.03 -30.71 -3.69
C ARG A 79 -14.90 -29.60 -4.20
N LYS A 80 -16.17 -29.57 -3.79
CA LYS A 80 -17.12 -28.54 -4.23
C LYS A 80 -17.84 -27.95 -3.04
N LEU A 81 -17.78 -26.62 -2.93
CA LEU A 81 -18.47 -25.84 -1.92
C LEU A 81 -19.31 -24.75 -2.59
N ASN A 82 -20.63 -24.83 -2.43
CA ASN A 82 -21.55 -23.80 -2.87
C ASN A 82 -22.32 -23.25 -1.68
N ILE A 83 -22.08 -21.98 -1.35
CA ILE A 83 -22.69 -21.24 -0.23
C ILE A 83 -23.42 -19.99 -0.71
N ALA A 84 -23.75 -19.91 -1.99
CA ALA A 84 -24.36 -18.72 -2.58
C ALA A 84 -25.66 -18.32 -1.87
N GLY A 85 -25.84 -17.03 -1.65
CA GLY A 85 -27.04 -16.48 -1.01
C GLY A 85 -27.16 -16.74 0.50
N THR A 86 -26.13 -17.28 1.16
CA THR A 86 -26.13 -17.44 2.62
C THR A 86 -25.68 -16.16 3.33
N PRO A 87 -26.11 -15.90 4.59
CA PRO A 87 -25.68 -14.75 5.36
C PRO A 87 -24.31 -14.94 6.06
N LEU A 88 -23.45 -15.80 5.53
CA LEU A 88 -22.12 -16.03 6.06
C LEU A 88 -21.24 -14.78 5.95
N THR A 89 -20.62 -14.36 7.03
CA THR A 89 -19.71 -13.20 7.10
C THR A 89 -18.23 -13.59 7.11
N ALA A 90 -17.93 -14.87 7.35
CA ALA A 90 -16.57 -15.42 7.35
C ALA A 90 -16.59 -16.88 6.88
N LEU A 91 -15.46 -17.34 6.33
CA LEU A 91 -15.22 -18.72 5.95
C LEU A 91 -14.15 -19.34 6.84
N PRO A 92 -14.27 -20.61 7.22
CA PRO A 92 -13.15 -21.38 7.79
C PRO A 92 -12.04 -21.55 6.74
N ALA A 93 -10.90 -22.13 7.15
CA ALA A 93 -9.85 -22.51 6.21
C ALA A 93 -10.41 -23.44 5.14
N LEU A 94 -10.06 -23.17 3.87
CA LEU A 94 -10.49 -23.97 2.74
C LEU A 94 -9.57 -25.19 2.59
N PRO A 95 -10.11 -26.40 2.38
CA PRO A 95 -9.30 -27.60 2.21
C PRO A 95 -8.52 -27.58 0.88
N ASP A 96 -7.31 -28.14 0.89
CA ASP A 96 -6.43 -28.18 -0.28
C ASP A 96 -7.02 -28.92 -1.50
N GLY A 97 -7.95 -29.85 -1.25
CA GLY A 97 -8.67 -30.60 -2.28
C GLY A 97 -9.80 -29.85 -2.98
N LEU A 98 -10.11 -28.63 -2.58
CA LEU A 98 -11.24 -27.87 -3.14
C LEU A 98 -10.96 -27.44 -4.59
N HIS A 99 -11.88 -27.79 -5.49
CA HIS A 99 -11.82 -27.44 -6.92
C HIS A 99 -12.81 -26.35 -7.31
N ASN A 100 -13.98 -26.33 -6.71
CA ASN A 100 -15.02 -25.36 -7.03
C ASN A 100 -15.49 -24.64 -5.76
N LEU A 101 -15.48 -23.32 -5.80
CA LEU A 101 -15.99 -22.45 -4.73
C LEU A 101 -16.97 -21.43 -5.32
N ASP A 102 -18.20 -21.43 -4.82
CA ASP A 102 -19.21 -20.41 -5.17
C ASP A 102 -19.72 -19.74 -3.90
N ILE A 103 -19.46 -18.43 -3.80
CA ILE A 103 -19.85 -17.57 -2.68
C ILE A 103 -20.78 -16.43 -3.13
N ALA A 104 -21.39 -16.55 -4.29
CA ALA A 104 -22.20 -15.48 -4.86
C ALA A 104 -23.32 -15.02 -3.91
N GLY A 105 -23.53 -13.70 -3.79
CA GLY A 105 -24.58 -13.13 -2.95
C GLY A 105 -24.38 -13.26 -1.44
N THR A 106 -23.19 -13.63 -0.98
CA THR A 106 -22.86 -13.65 0.45
C THR A 106 -22.35 -12.27 0.94
N PRO A 107 -22.49 -11.91 2.23
CA PRO A 107 -21.95 -10.67 2.79
C PRO A 107 -20.46 -10.76 3.17
N LEU A 108 -19.70 -11.66 2.55
CA LEU A 108 -18.27 -11.82 2.78
C LEU A 108 -17.50 -10.57 2.35
N THR A 109 -16.66 -10.04 3.21
CA THR A 109 -15.78 -8.89 2.93
C THR A 109 -14.33 -9.27 2.66
N ALA A 110 -13.94 -10.50 3.00
CA ALA A 110 -12.60 -11.07 2.77
C ALA A 110 -12.70 -12.56 2.52
N LEU A 111 -11.71 -13.12 1.82
CA LEU A 111 -11.53 -14.55 1.60
C LEU A 111 -10.29 -15.07 2.31
N PRO A 112 -10.29 -16.29 2.82
CA PRO A 112 -9.05 -16.97 3.21
C PRO A 112 -8.19 -17.27 1.99
N ALA A 113 -6.95 -17.74 2.22
CA ALA A 113 -6.09 -18.22 1.15
C ALA A 113 -6.81 -19.28 0.30
N LEU A 114 -6.72 -19.15 -1.03
CA LEU A 114 -7.34 -20.08 -1.95
C LEU A 114 -6.46 -21.33 -2.16
N PRO A 115 -7.05 -22.53 -2.16
CA PRO A 115 -6.29 -23.76 -2.34
C PRO A 115 -5.74 -23.90 -3.77
N GLY A 116 -4.52 -24.44 -3.90
CA GLY A 116 -3.83 -24.60 -5.18
C GLY A 116 -4.53 -25.46 -6.22
N GLY A 117 -5.50 -26.28 -5.80
CA GLY A 117 -6.32 -27.15 -6.66
C GLY A 117 -7.54 -26.49 -7.27
N LEU A 118 -7.84 -25.22 -6.95
CA LEU A 118 -9.05 -24.54 -7.37
C LEU A 118 -9.12 -24.36 -8.90
N ASP A 119 -10.22 -24.83 -9.52
CA ASP A 119 -10.49 -24.73 -10.96
C ASP A 119 -11.53 -23.64 -11.27
N ALA A 120 -12.52 -23.44 -10.40
CA ALA A 120 -13.59 -22.46 -10.59
C ALA A 120 -13.89 -21.65 -9.32
N LEU A 121 -14.09 -20.35 -9.49
CA LEU A 121 -14.36 -19.39 -8.40
C LEU A 121 -15.48 -18.43 -8.79
N GLY A 122 -16.59 -18.49 -8.08
CA GLY A 122 -17.75 -17.61 -8.25
C GLY A 122 -17.87 -16.60 -7.09
N ILE A 123 -17.77 -15.28 -7.38
CA ILE A 123 -17.80 -14.19 -6.40
C ILE A 123 -18.78 -13.09 -6.85
N THR A 124 -19.92 -13.46 -7.34
CA THR A 124 -20.86 -12.47 -7.87
C THR A 124 -21.69 -11.84 -6.74
N ARG A 125 -21.85 -10.51 -6.76
CA ARG A 125 -22.67 -9.74 -5.79
C ARG A 125 -22.24 -9.97 -4.33
N THR A 126 -20.95 -9.85 -4.05
CA THR A 126 -20.39 -9.84 -2.70
C THR A 126 -19.76 -8.47 -2.39
N PRO A 127 -19.73 -8.01 -1.13
CA PRO A 127 -19.03 -6.77 -0.75
C PRO A 127 -17.52 -6.96 -0.60
N LEU A 128 -16.96 -7.95 -1.29
CA LEU A 128 -15.54 -8.24 -1.26
C LEU A 128 -14.74 -7.06 -1.84
N THR A 129 -13.72 -6.61 -1.12
CA THR A 129 -12.92 -5.43 -1.50
C THR A 129 -11.58 -5.77 -2.13
N GLU A 130 -11.10 -6.99 -1.93
CA GLU A 130 -9.83 -7.49 -2.46
C GLU A 130 -9.91 -8.99 -2.76
N LEU A 131 -9.02 -9.45 -3.63
CA LEU A 131 -8.83 -10.87 -3.94
C LEU A 131 -7.50 -11.35 -3.35
N PRO A 132 -7.45 -12.53 -2.74
CA PRO A 132 -6.18 -13.18 -2.41
C PRO A 132 -5.42 -13.58 -3.67
N GLU A 133 -4.21 -14.12 -3.52
CA GLU A 133 -3.47 -14.76 -4.63
C GLU A 133 -4.34 -15.80 -5.33
N ILE A 134 -4.46 -15.67 -6.65
CA ILE A 134 -5.27 -16.61 -7.46
C ILE A 134 -4.39 -17.79 -7.86
N PRO A 135 -4.79 -19.04 -7.53
CA PRO A 135 -4.07 -20.23 -7.94
C PRO A 135 -4.01 -20.38 -9.45
N GLY A 136 -2.85 -20.77 -9.99
CA GLY A 136 -2.63 -20.87 -11.43
C GLY A 136 -3.48 -21.92 -12.18
N ARG A 137 -4.24 -22.76 -11.46
CA ARG A 137 -5.15 -23.75 -12.04
C ARG A 137 -6.55 -23.22 -12.33
N VAL A 138 -6.90 -22.04 -11.81
CA VAL A 138 -8.23 -21.45 -12.02
C VAL A 138 -8.48 -21.23 -13.51
N ARG A 139 -9.54 -21.85 -14.03
CA ARG A 139 -9.97 -21.77 -15.43
C ARG A 139 -11.17 -20.86 -15.65
N CYS A 140 -12.01 -20.73 -14.64
CA CYS A 140 -13.17 -19.85 -14.69
C CYS A 140 -13.26 -19.05 -13.40
N MET A 141 -13.33 -17.71 -13.54
CA MET A 141 -13.48 -16.83 -12.41
C MET A 141 -14.51 -15.76 -12.71
N ASP A 142 -15.60 -15.77 -11.93
CA ASP A 142 -16.69 -14.80 -12.02
C ASP A 142 -16.62 -13.86 -10.82
N VAL A 143 -16.08 -12.67 -11.04
CA VAL A 143 -15.98 -11.59 -10.05
C VAL A 143 -16.79 -10.42 -10.56
N ILE A 144 -18.10 -10.46 -10.36
CA ILE A 144 -19.03 -9.51 -10.95
C ILE A 144 -19.81 -8.79 -9.84
N ASN A 145 -19.91 -7.47 -9.95
CA ASN A 145 -20.65 -6.65 -9.00
C ASN A 145 -20.17 -6.85 -7.55
N THR A 146 -18.89 -6.57 -7.32
CA THR A 146 -18.23 -6.59 -6.01
C THR A 146 -17.74 -5.20 -5.63
N ALA A 147 -17.03 -5.06 -4.51
CA ALA A 147 -16.37 -3.82 -4.12
C ALA A 147 -14.86 -3.80 -4.46
N ILE A 148 -14.40 -4.69 -5.35
CA ILE A 148 -12.99 -4.83 -5.71
C ILE A 148 -12.54 -3.64 -6.57
N THR A 149 -11.49 -2.96 -6.12
CA THR A 149 -10.87 -1.82 -6.83
C THR A 149 -9.55 -2.18 -7.50
N ARG A 150 -8.92 -3.30 -7.10
CA ARG A 150 -7.61 -3.77 -7.52
C ARG A 150 -7.58 -5.26 -7.74
N LEU A 151 -6.57 -5.72 -8.47
CA LEU A 151 -6.40 -7.12 -8.85
C LEU A 151 -5.01 -7.62 -8.44
N PRO A 152 -4.88 -8.89 -8.00
CA PRO A 152 -3.57 -9.48 -7.74
C PRO A 152 -2.85 -9.81 -9.05
N GLU A 153 -1.52 -9.74 -9.04
CA GLU A 153 -0.65 -10.07 -10.18
C GLU A 153 -0.85 -11.51 -10.69
N SER A 154 -1.23 -12.41 -9.78
CA SER A 154 -1.49 -13.82 -10.08
C SER A 154 -2.56 -14.05 -11.15
N ILE A 155 -3.48 -13.11 -11.38
CA ILE A 155 -4.47 -13.19 -12.46
C ILE A 155 -3.80 -13.39 -13.83
N PHE A 156 -2.69 -12.73 -14.10
CA PHE A 156 -1.99 -12.84 -15.39
C PHE A 156 -1.15 -14.11 -15.55
N ARG A 157 -0.98 -14.87 -14.47
CA ARG A 157 -0.31 -16.19 -14.49
C ARG A 157 -1.28 -17.33 -14.76
N LEU A 158 -2.55 -17.04 -14.93
CA LEU A 158 -3.55 -18.03 -15.32
C LEU A 158 -3.29 -18.51 -16.75
N SER A 159 -3.77 -19.71 -17.04
CA SER A 159 -3.68 -20.30 -18.38
C SER A 159 -4.31 -19.38 -19.44
N PRO A 160 -3.79 -19.34 -20.68
CA PRO A 160 -4.43 -18.66 -21.80
C PRO A 160 -5.88 -19.13 -22.06
N ASP A 161 -6.22 -20.35 -21.67
CA ASP A 161 -7.58 -20.92 -21.79
C ASP A 161 -8.50 -20.49 -20.63
N SER A 162 -7.97 -19.76 -19.64
CA SER A 162 -8.76 -19.30 -18.50
C SER A 162 -9.60 -18.08 -18.87
N VAL A 163 -10.79 -17.99 -18.27
CA VAL A 163 -11.73 -16.88 -18.48
C VAL A 163 -12.02 -16.19 -17.17
N VAL A 164 -11.89 -14.88 -17.16
CA VAL A 164 -12.09 -14.02 -15.98
C VAL A 164 -13.10 -12.93 -16.31
N TYR A 165 -14.21 -12.90 -15.58
CA TYR A 165 -15.23 -11.87 -15.69
C TYR A 165 -15.11 -10.89 -14.52
N LEU A 166 -14.90 -9.61 -14.83
CA LEU A 166 -14.70 -8.53 -13.85
C LEU A 166 -15.73 -7.40 -14.04
N SER A 167 -16.86 -7.69 -14.65
CA SER A 167 -17.88 -6.65 -14.94
C SER A 167 -18.48 -6.07 -13.67
N ASP A 168 -18.87 -4.78 -13.73
CA ASP A 168 -19.56 -4.07 -12.67
C ASP A 168 -18.78 -3.98 -11.33
N ASN A 169 -17.45 -3.98 -11.41
CA ASN A 169 -16.57 -3.71 -10.28
C ASN A 169 -16.06 -2.26 -10.32
N PRO A 170 -15.86 -1.61 -9.15
CA PRO A 170 -15.32 -0.25 -9.07
C PRO A 170 -13.80 -0.23 -9.25
N LEU A 171 -13.30 -0.89 -10.31
CA LEU A 171 -11.86 -0.91 -10.62
C LEU A 171 -11.33 0.50 -10.78
N SER A 172 -10.15 0.78 -10.19
CA SER A 172 -9.52 2.08 -10.31
C SER A 172 -9.23 2.43 -11.78
N ALA A 173 -9.20 3.72 -12.12
CA ALA A 173 -8.89 4.17 -13.48
C ALA A 173 -7.53 3.60 -13.94
N ARG A 174 -6.55 3.55 -13.04
CA ARG A 174 -5.24 2.97 -13.29
C ARG A 174 -5.33 1.47 -13.55
N THR A 175 -6.06 0.72 -12.74
CA THR A 175 -6.28 -0.73 -12.94
C THR A 175 -6.87 -0.99 -14.32
N ARG A 176 -7.90 -0.25 -14.71
CA ARG A 176 -8.53 -0.37 -16.05
C ARG A 176 -7.55 -0.04 -17.16
N GLN A 177 -6.77 1.06 -17.02
CA GLN A 177 -5.80 1.46 -18.02
C GLN A 177 -4.69 0.41 -18.19
N THR A 178 -4.23 -0.16 -17.09
CA THR A 178 -3.21 -1.23 -17.10
C THR A 178 -3.75 -2.49 -17.76
N LEU A 179 -4.99 -2.91 -17.45
CA LEU A 179 -5.67 -4.02 -18.14
C LEU A 179 -5.71 -3.79 -19.65
N LEU A 180 -6.15 -2.60 -20.10
CA LEU A 180 -6.17 -2.27 -21.51
C LEU A 180 -4.80 -2.34 -22.16
N THR A 181 -3.78 -1.83 -21.49
CA THR A 181 -2.40 -1.84 -22.02
C THR A 181 -1.91 -3.27 -22.18
N ILE A 182 -2.07 -4.11 -21.15
CA ILE A 182 -1.59 -5.51 -21.17
C ILE A 182 -2.37 -6.33 -22.21
N LEU A 183 -3.70 -6.26 -22.20
CA LEU A 183 -4.54 -7.05 -23.11
C LEU A 183 -4.36 -6.66 -24.59
N ASN A 184 -3.89 -5.44 -24.88
CA ASN A 184 -3.60 -4.98 -26.24
C ASN A 184 -2.14 -5.19 -26.65
N THR A 185 -1.30 -5.79 -25.81
CA THR A 185 0.09 -6.11 -26.16
C THR A 185 0.08 -7.27 -27.16
N TRP A 186 0.86 -7.14 -28.25
CA TRP A 186 0.85 -8.09 -29.36
C TRP A 186 1.29 -9.52 -29.00
N ASP A 187 2.04 -9.70 -27.93
CA ASP A 187 2.54 -10.98 -27.41
C ASP A 187 1.81 -11.45 -26.14
N TYR A 188 0.65 -10.83 -25.82
CA TYR A 188 -0.13 -11.23 -24.66
C TYR A 188 -0.56 -12.71 -24.77
N SER A 189 -0.19 -13.49 -23.77
CA SER A 189 -0.47 -14.94 -23.70
C SER A 189 -1.14 -15.36 -22.37
N GLY A 190 -1.77 -14.41 -21.68
CA GLY A 190 -2.51 -14.66 -20.45
C GLY A 190 -3.99 -15.01 -20.68
N PRO A 191 -4.80 -15.06 -19.61
CA PRO A 191 -6.21 -15.43 -19.65
C PRO A 191 -7.07 -14.41 -20.40
N HIS A 192 -8.27 -14.84 -20.81
CA HIS A 192 -9.29 -13.95 -21.35
C HIS A 192 -9.96 -13.17 -20.24
N ILE A 193 -9.77 -11.83 -20.18
CA ILE A 193 -10.32 -10.98 -19.14
C ILE A 193 -11.37 -10.04 -19.73
N PHE A 194 -12.57 -10.06 -19.15
CA PHE A 194 -13.71 -9.21 -19.53
C PHE A 194 -14.02 -8.25 -18.38
N PHE A 195 -14.06 -6.94 -18.63
CA PHE A 195 -14.35 -5.92 -17.62
C PHE A 195 -15.09 -4.71 -18.19
N SER A 196 -15.76 -3.95 -17.32
CA SER A 196 -16.52 -2.76 -17.71
C SER A 196 -15.63 -1.51 -17.72
N MET A 197 -15.81 -0.65 -18.74
CA MET A 197 -15.11 0.63 -18.87
C MET A 197 -15.82 1.78 -18.14
N ALA A 198 -17.03 1.57 -17.63
CA ALA A 198 -17.81 2.62 -16.97
C ALA A 198 -17.16 3.07 -15.66
N ASP A 199 -17.11 4.39 -15.47
CA ASP A 199 -16.67 5.00 -14.20
C ASP A 199 -17.83 4.92 -13.20
N SER A 200 -17.65 4.16 -12.12
CA SER A 200 -18.64 4.07 -11.04
C SER A 200 -18.38 5.08 -9.89
N SER A 201 -17.37 5.93 -10.02
CA SER A 201 -17.04 6.94 -9.00
C SER A 201 -17.91 8.19 -9.16
N THR A 202 -18.88 8.40 -8.26
CA THR A 202 -19.48 9.70 -8.07
C THR A 202 -18.45 10.68 -7.51
N PRO A 203 -18.31 11.91 -8.07
CA PRO A 203 -17.44 12.92 -7.50
C PRO A 203 -17.83 13.19 -6.04
N ARG A 204 -16.90 13.05 -5.12
CA ARG A 204 -17.11 13.37 -3.71
C ARG A 204 -17.12 14.89 -3.55
N GLU A 205 -18.17 15.44 -2.92
CA GLU A 205 -18.21 16.87 -2.60
C GLU A 205 -17.14 17.18 -1.54
N VAL A 206 -16.28 18.18 -1.82
CA VAL A 206 -15.20 18.58 -0.92
C VAL A 206 -15.76 19.48 0.16
N ARG A 207 -15.58 19.09 1.42
CA ARG A 207 -16.00 19.89 2.60
C ARG A 207 -15.05 21.08 2.81
N PRO A 208 -15.52 22.18 3.46
CA PRO A 208 -14.64 23.24 3.94
C PRO A 208 -13.50 22.70 4.81
N LEU A 209 -12.29 23.26 4.66
CA LEU A 209 -11.08 22.78 5.34
C LEU A 209 -11.24 22.71 6.87
N HIS A 210 -11.81 23.77 7.48
CA HIS A 210 -11.99 23.81 8.93
C HIS A 210 -12.87 22.67 9.46
N GLN A 211 -13.85 22.20 8.68
CA GLN A 211 -14.70 21.07 9.05
C GLN A 211 -13.95 19.74 8.97
N ALA A 212 -13.15 19.53 7.92
CA ALA A 212 -12.33 18.32 7.81
C ALA A 212 -11.29 18.26 8.93
N VAL A 213 -10.66 19.38 9.29
CA VAL A 213 -9.72 19.50 10.41
C VAL A 213 -10.40 19.23 11.76
N ALA A 214 -11.64 19.69 11.96
CA ALA A 214 -12.38 19.50 13.22
C ALA A 214 -12.48 18.02 13.63
N ASP A 215 -12.60 17.12 12.67
CA ASP A 215 -12.72 15.68 12.91
C ASP A 215 -11.42 15.08 13.51
N TRP A 216 -10.28 15.74 13.30
CA TRP A 216 -8.96 15.28 13.71
C TRP A 216 -8.43 15.94 14.99
N LEU A 217 -8.90 17.15 15.34
CA LEU A 217 -8.40 17.85 16.51
C LEU A 217 -8.80 17.15 17.81
N MET A 218 -7.84 17.04 18.71
CA MET A 218 -8.03 16.50 20.06
C MET A 218 -8.20 17.64 21.06
N PRO A 219 -9.07 17.51 22.08
CA PRO A 219 -9.15 18.47 23.17
C PRO A 219 -7.80 18.51 23.92
N THR A 220 -7.27 19.70 24.17
CA THR A 220 -6.08 19.90 25.02
C THR A 220 -6.51 20.31 26.41
N GLU A 221 -5.88 19.72 27.46
CA GLU A 221 -6.26 19.97 28.87
C GLU A 221 -5.99 21.42 29.34
N ASP A 222 -5.07 22.17 28.71
CA ASP A 222 -4.60 23.50 29.13
C ASP A 222 -5.05 24.69 28.27
N SER A 223 -5.58 24.48 27.13
CA SER A 223 -6.17 25.52 26.30
C SER A 223 -7.49 25.02 25.77
N GLY A 224 -8.55 25.81 25.91
CA GLY A 224 -9.87 25.46 25.35
C GLY A 224 -9.73 24.89 23.92
N PRO A 225 -10.76 24.25 23.36
CA PRO A 225 -10.64 23.49 22.13
C PRO A 225 -9.85 24.29 21.11
N ALA A 226 -8.76 23.71 20.59
CA ALA A 226 -8.10 24.25 19.42
C ALA A 226 -9.19 24.39 18.38
N SER A 227 -9.67 25.61 18.20
CA SER A 227 -10.92 25.85 17.48
C SER A 227 -10.65 25.52 16.03
N ALA A 228 -11.39 24.59 15.47
CA ALA A 228 -11.37 24.34 14.02
C ALA A 228 -11.57 25.65 13.23
N ASP A 229 -12.25 26.65 13.84
CA ASP A 229 -12.44 27.98 13.28
C ASP A 229 -11.11 28.71 13.00
N SER A 230 -10.03 28.39 13.72
CA SER A 230 -8.69 28.95 13.44
C SER A 230 -8.15 28.54 12.06
N TRP A 231 -8.73 27.53 11.42
CA TRP A 231 -8.37 27.06 10.10
C TRP A 231 -9.15 27.72 8.96
N GLN A 232 -10.21 28.51 9.26
CA GLN A 232 -10.96 29.24 8.23
C GLN A 232 -10.10 30.19 7.38
N PRO A 233 -9.12 30.94 7.93
CA PRO A 233 -8.26 31.79 7.11
C PRO A 233 -7.44 31.02 6.07
N PHE A 234 -7.12 29.74 6.30
CA PHE A 234 -6.31 28.91 5.41
C PHE A 234 -7.10 28.30 4.25
N GLU A 235 -8.44 28.40 4.26
CA GLU A 235 -9.30 27.87 3.17
C GLU A 235 -9.05 28.55 1.82
N GLN A 236 -8.48 29.75 1.82
CA GLN A 236 -8.14 30.50 0.62
C GLN A 236 -6.70 30.25 0.15
N GLU A 237 -5.92 29.47 0.87
CA GLU A 237 -4.58 29.10 0.44
C GLU A 237 -4.64 28.12 -0.74
N ASN A 238 -3.58 28.10 -1.53
CA ASN A 238 -3.45 27.15 -2.65
C ASN A 238 -3.55 25.73 -2.12
N ASP A 239 -4.26 24.87 -2.85
CA ASP A 239 -4.44 23.43 -2.57
C ASP A 239 -5.17 23.10 -1.24
N ALA A 240 -5.76 24.10 -0.56
CA ALA A 240 -6.53 23.88 0.68
C ALA A 240 -7.71 22.90 0.48
N ALA A 241 -8.41 22.99 -0.64
CA ALA A 241 -9.48 22.05 -1.00
C ALA A 241 -8.96 20.62 -1.17
N SER A 242 -7.81 20.45 -1.81
CA SER A 242 -7.15 19.14 -1.97
C SER A 242 -6.74 18.57 -0.60
N PHE A 243 -6.22 19.41 0.30
CA PHE A 243 -5.87 18.99 1.65
C PHE A 243 -7.09 18.62 2.50
N SER A 244 -8.21 19.33 2.34
CA SER A 244 -9.49 18.97 2.97
C SER A 244 -9.97 17.58 2.51
N ALA A 245 -9.97 17.32 1.20
CA ALA A 245 -10.32 16.02 0.64
C ALA A 245 -9.35 14.90 1.10
N PHE A 246 -8.06 15.22 1.22
CA PHE A 246 -7.05 14.31 1.77
C PHE A 246 -7.36 13.92 3.22
N LEU A 247 -7.71 14.86 4.11
CA LEU A 247 -8.08 14.59 5.50
C LEU A 247 -9.32 13.72 5.62
N ASP A 248 -10.34 13.94 4.76
CA ASP A 248 -11.52 13.09 4.69
C ASP A 248 -11.16 11.66 4.28
N SER A 249 -10.32 11.52 3.26
CA SER A 249 -9.85 10.21 2.82
C SER A 249 -8.95 9.52 3.85
N LEU A 250 -8.15 10.29 4.60
CA LEU A 250 -7.30 9.76 5.67
C LEU A 250 -8.12 9.11 6.80
N SER A 251 -9.33 9.61 7.07
CA SER A 251 -10.23 9.01 8.06
C SER A 251 -10.70 7.59 7.70
N GLU A 252 -10.64 7.24 6.42
CA GLU A 252 -11.07 5.94 5.89
C GLU A 252 -9.94 4.91 5.82
N THR A 253 -8.69 5.31 6.08
CA THR A 253 -7.52 4.41 5.99
C THR A 253 -7.47 3.38 7.12
N GLU A 254 -6.78 2.26 6.87
CA GLU A 254 -6.50 1.23 7.87
C GLU A 254 -5.82 1.80 9.12
N ASN A 255 -4.92 2.77 8.96
CA ASN A 255 -4.25 3.43 10.09
C ASN A 255 -5.24 4.16 11.00
N SER A 256 -6.23 4.85 10.44
CA SER A 256 -7.28 5.53 11.22
C SER A 256 -8.15 4.54 11.99
N ARG A 257 -8.44 3.38 11.40
CA ARG A 257 -9.32 2.36 11.99
C ARG A 257 -8.63 1.48 13.02
N LYS A 258 -7.36 1.12 12.80
CA LYS A 258 -6.68 0.04 13.53
C LYS A 258 -5.53 0.48 14.42
N VAL A 259 -4.92 1.66 14.17
CA VAL A 259 -3.72 2.10 14.90
C VAL A 259 -4.10 2.99 16.08
N PRO A 260 -3.91 2.51 17.33
CA PRO A 260 -4.16 3.33 18.52
C PRO A 260 -3.29 4.58 18.53
N GLY A 261 -3.88 5.74 18.86
CA GLY A 261 -3.15 7.01 18.92
C GLY A 261 -2.90 7.69 17.56
N PHE A 262 -3.29 7.10 16.45
CA PHE A 262 -3.12 7.70 15.13
C PHE A 262 -3.79 9.08 15.02
N LYS A 263 -5.01 9.22 15.54
CA LYS A 263 -5.71 10.51 15.60
C LYS A 263 -4.93 11.57 16.38
N ALA A 264 -4.30 11.21 17.50
CA ALA A 264 -3.48 12.13 18.29
C ALA A 264 -2.22 12.59 17.54
N GLN A 265 -1.59 11.68 16.77
CA GLN A 265 -0.45 12.03 15.91
C GLN A 265 -0.86 13.01 14.81
N VAL A 266 -1.99 12.78 14.15
CA VAL A 266 -2.52 13.69 13.12
C VAL A 266 -2.89 15.03 13.74
N SER A 267 -3.55 15.05 14.91
CA SER A 267 -3.88 16.29 15.64
C SER A 267 -2.64 17.13 15.95
N SER A 268 -1.58 16.52 16.48
CA SER A 268 -0.31 17.17 16.75
C SER A 268 0.35 17.75 15.49
N TRP A 269 0.32 16.99 14.40
CA TRP A 269 0.81 17.45 13.10
C TRP A 269 0.03 18.64 12.56
N LEU A 270 -1.30 18.62 12.64
CA LEU A 270 -2.15 19.75 12.25
C LEU A 270 -1.87 21.00 13.09
N THR A 271 -1.58 20.86 14.39
CA THR A 271 -1.19 21.98 15.24
C THR A 271 0.08 22.65 14.72
N GLN A 272 1.10 21.89 14.35
CA GLN A 272 2.31 22.43 13.74
C GLN A 272 2.03 23.11 12.40
N LEU A 273 1.17 22.53 11.55
CA LEU A 273 0.79 23.13 10.27
C LEU A 273 0.06 24.48 10.46
N ALA A 274 -0.74 24.63 11.52
CA ALA A 274 -1.42 25.88 11.82
C ALA A 274 -0.44 27.01 12.16
N GLU A 275 0.69 26.67 12.79
CA GLU A 275 1.70 27.61 13.26
C GLU A 275 2.79 27.93 12.21
N ASP A 276 3.00 27.03 11.22
CA ASP A 276 4.08 27.13 10.24
C ASP A 276 3.54 27.23 8.80
N ASN A 277 3.54 28.47 8.28
CA ASN A 277 3.01 28.77 6.95
C ASN A 277 3.79 28.08 5.82
N GLU A 278 5.11 27.95 5.95
CA GLU A 278 5.95 27.33 4.92
C GLU A 278 5.73 25.82 4.87
N LEU A 279 5.71 25.17 6.04
CA LEU A 279 5.42 23.73 6.12
C LEU A 279 4.00 23.43 5.64
N ARG A 280 3.01 24.27 6.01
CA ARG A 280 1.63 24.12 5.57
C ARG A 280 1.51 24.20 4.04
N ALA A 281 2.13 25.20 3.41
CA ALA A 281 2.11 25.34 1.96
C ALA A 281 2.73 24.13 1.24
N LYS A 282 3.90 23.65 1.71
CA LYS A 282 4.53 22.42 1.19
C LYS A 282 3.61 21.21 1.33
N THR A 283 2.93 21.08 2.46
CA THR A 283 2.02 19.97 2.75
C THR A 283 0.77 20.01 1.88
N PHE A 284 0.14 21.18 1.72
CA PHE A 284 -1.05 21.34 0.89
C PHE A 284 -0.78 21.00 -0.58
N ALA A 285 0.37 21.44 -1.11
CA ALA A 285 0.78 21.12 -2.48
C ALA A 285 0.86 19.60 -2.72
N MET A 286 1.31 18.83 -1.73
CA MET A 286 1.41 17.37 -1.85
C MET A 286 0.05 16.66 -1.80
N ALA A 287 -0.97 17.28 -1.20
CA ALA A 287 -2.29 16.68 -1.09
C ALA A 287 -2.98 16.48 -2.44
N THR A 288 -2.63 17.28 -3.45
CA THR A 288 -3.20 17.18 -4.80
C THR A 288 -2.96 15.81 -5.44
N GLU A 289 -1.81 15.20 -5.18
CA GLU A 289 -1.48 13.85 -5.68
C GLU A 289 -2.26 12.74 -4.96
N ALA A 290 -2.70 13.00 -3.72
CA ALA A 290 -3.35 12.02 -2.86
C ALA A 290 -4.85 11.85 -3.10
N THR A 291 -5.51 12.84 -3.72
CA THR A 291 -6.99 12.92 -3.80
C THR A 291 -7.62 11.97 -4.81
N SER A 292 -6.84 11.22 -5.56
CA SER A 292 -7.34 10.61 -6.79
C SER A 292 -7.75 9.14 -6.71
N SER A 293 -7.67 8.36 -5.59
CA SER A 293 -8.27 7.02 -5.72
C SER A 293 -8.24 6.00 -4.58
N CYS A 294 -7.20 5.81 -3.78
CA CYS A 294 -7.20 4.67 -2.85
C CYS A 294 -6.59 4.98 -1.49
N GLU A 295 -6.96 4.17 -0.49
CA GLU A 295 -6.48 4.30 0.89
C GLU A 295 -4.96 4.24 1.00
N ASP A 296 -4.30 3.36 0.25
CA ASP A 296 -2.85 3.20 0.30
C ASP A 296 -2.12 4.38 -0.34
N ARG A 297 -2.72 5.02 -1.36
CA ARG A 297 -2.20 6.27 -1.91
C ARG A 297 -2.24 7.40 -0.88
N VAL A 298 -3.34 7.53 -0.15
CA VAL A 298 -3.49 8.49 0.94
C VAL A 298 -2.46 8.22 2.04
N THR A 299 -2.26 6.96 2.39
CA THR A 299 -1.28 6.52 3.39
C THR A 299 0.15 6.84 2.95
N LEU A 300 0.52 6.56 1.70
CA LEU A 300 1.84 6.91 1.16
C LEU A 300 2.06 8.41 1.09
N ALA A 301 1.03 9.18 0.72
CA ALA A 301 1.10 10.64 0.72
C ALA A 301 1.34 11.19 2.13
N LEU A 302 0.68 10.64 3.17
CA LEU A 302 0.95 11.01 4.56
C LEU A 302 2.40 10.73 4.95
N ASN A 303 2.95 9.56 4.59
CA ASN A 303 4.34 9.23 4.87
C ASN A 303 5.29 10.25 4.20
N ARG A 304 5.03 10.63 2.96
CA ARG A 304 5.81 11.67 2.24
C ARG A 304 5.69 13.04 2.91
N MET A 305 4.49 13.44 3.34
CA MET A 305 4.28 14.69 4.09
C MET A 305 5.02 14.69 5.43
N LYS A 306 5.06 13.57 6.14
CA LYS A 306 5.86 13.41 7.38
C LYS A 306 7.36 13.51 7.11
N ASN A 307 7.85 13.01 5.98
CA ASN A 307 9.25 13.17 5.57
C ASN A 307 9.58 14.64 5.30
N VAL A 308 8.69 15.38 4.62
CA VAL A 308 8.83 16.83 4.42
C VAL A 308 8.86 17.58 5.76
N GLN A 309 8.00 17.21 6.71
CA GLN A 309 8.01 17.76 8.06
C GLN A 309 9.36 17.52 8.77
N LEU A 310 9.90 16.30 8.66
CA LEU A 310 11.18 15.95 9.27
C LEU A 310 12.33 16.79 8.72
N VAL A 311 12.42 16.92 7.40
CA VAL A 311 13.42 17.75 6.71
C VAL A 311 13.24 19.22 7.10
N HIS A 312 12.03 19.74 7.02
CA HIS A 312 11.71 21.13 7.39
C HIS A 312 12.09 21.44 8.83
N ASN A 313 11.78 20.56 9.78
CA ASN A 313 12.16 20.72 11.18
C ASN A 313 13.68 20.79 11.36
N ALA A 314 14.44 20.00 10.61
CA ALA A 314 15.90 20.06 10.63
C ALA A 314 16.43 21.37 10.02
N GLU A 315 15.85 21.86 8.94
CA GLU A 315 16.17 23.16 8.32
C GLU A 315 15.89 24.32 9.27
N LYS A 316 14.81 24.26 10.05
CA LYS A 316 14.43 25.29 11.03
C LYS A 316 15.18 25.23 12.37
N GLY A 317 16.12 24.32 12.53
CA GLY A 317 17.00 24.25 13.70
C GLY A 317 16.47 23.46 14.88
N VAL A 318 15.42 22.66 14.70
CA VAL A 318 14.88 21.78 15.76
C VAL A 318 15.97 20.87 16.35
N TYR A 319 16.93 20.46 15.52
CA TYR A 319 18.02 19.56 15.91
C TYR A 319 19.35 20.26 16.24
N ASP A 320 19.45 21.59 16.23
CA ASP A 320 20.73 22.31 16.43
C ASP A 320 21.42 21.97 17.75
N LYS A 321 20.64 21.64 18.77
CA LYS A 321 21.12 21.20 20.09
C LYS A 321 20.99 19.71 20.33
N ASN A 322 20.60 18.94 19.31
CA ASN A 322 20.37 17.51 19.37
C ASN A 322 20.96 16.81 18.13
N ILE A 323 22.27 16.75 18.05
CA ILE A 323 22.99 16.11 16.93
C ILE A 323 22.63 14.62 16.78
N PRO A 324 22.49 13.82 17.86
CA PRO A 324 21.98 12.45 17.71
C PRO A 324 20.62 12.37 17.02
N GLY A 325 19.69 13.31 17.32
CA GLY A 325 18.40 13.40 16.66
C GLY A 325 18.52 13.76 15.17
N LEU A 326 19.41 14.69 14.81
CA LEU A 326 19.72 15.03 13.40
C LEU A 326 20.22 13.79 12.64
N VAL A 327 21.19 13.07 13.20
CA VAL A 327 21.78 11.87 12.59
C VAL A 327 20.72 10.77 12.45
N SER A 328 19.86 10.58 13.46
CA SER A 328 18.77 9.60 13.39
C SER A 328 17.79 9.93 12.26
N ALA A 329 17.41 11.21 12.11
CA ALA A 329 16.57 11.66 11.01
C ALA A 329 17.22 11.46 9.64
N GLY A 330 18.52 11.78 9.51
CA GLY A 330 19.28 11.54 8.28
C GLY A 330 19.36 10.06 7.92
N ARG A 331 19.57 9.17 8.90
CA ARG A 331 19.60 7.72 8.69
C ARG A 331 18.24 7.20 8.21
N GLU A 332 17.15 7.68 8.80
CA GLU A 332 15.81 7.31 8.36
C GLU A 332 15.56 7.75 6.91
N MET A 333 15.90 8.98 6.55
CA MET A 333 15.77 9.48 5.17
C MET A 333 16.61 8.67 4.18
N PHE A 334 17.84 8.32 4.55
CA PHE A 334 18.71 7.46 3.73
C PHE A 334 18.06 6.08 3.48
N ARG A 335 17.51 5.45 4.53
CA ARG A 335 16.85 4.13 4.42
C ARG A 335 15.62 4.21 3.52
N LEU A 336 14.81 5.26 3.67
CA LEU A 336 13.63 5.48 2.83
C LEU A 336 14.00 5.69 1.37
N GLU A 337 15.07 6.43 1.08
CA GLU A 337 15.58 6.62 -0.28
C GLU A 337 16.06 5.29 -0.90
N LYS A 338 16.77 4.47 -0.12
CA LYS A 338 17.21 3.14 -0.56
C LYS A 338 16.04 2.19 -0.80
N LEU A 339 15.02 2.21 0.08
CA LEU A 339 13.81 1.44 -0.12
C LEU A 339 13.05 1.87 -1.38
N GLU A 340 13.01 3.18 -1.67
CA GLU A 340 12.38 3.67 -2.89
C GLU A 340 13.12 3.18 -4.15
N GLN A 341 14.46 3.13 -4.14
CA GLN A 341 15.24 2.56 -5.23
C GLN A 341 14.91 1.07 -5.44
N ILE A 342 14.89 0.28 -4.35
CA ILE A 342 14.54 -1.15 -4.39
C ILE A 342 13.10 -1.34 -4.90
N ALA A 343 12.16 -0.53 -4.43
CA ALA A 343 10.78 -0.59 -4.86
C ALA A 343 10.62 -0.30 -6.35
N ARG A 344 11.35 0.69 -6.90
CA ARG A 344 11.36 1.00 -8.34
C ARG A 344 11.90 -0.18 -9.16
N GLU A 345 12.99 -0.82 -8.69
CA GLU A 345 13.53 -2.01 -9.35
C GLU A 345 12.51 -3.15 -9.34
N LYS A 346 11.81 -3.36 -8.21
CA LYS A 346 10.76 -4.37 -8.09
C LYS A 346 9.59 -4.09 -9.04
N VAL A 347 9.10 -2.84 -9.09
CA VAL A 347 8.02 -2.42 -10.01
C VAL A 347 8.36 -2.76 -11.46
N ASN A 348 9.60 -2.58 -11.87
CA ASN A 348 10.04 -2.91 -13.24
C ASN A 348 9.99 -4.42 -13.54
N THR A 349 9.91 -5.29 -12.55
CA THR A 349 9.77 -6.74 -12.71
C THR A 349 8.32 -7.21 -12.71
N LEU A 350 7.38 -6.32 -12.36
CA LEU A 350 5.96 -6.62 -12.22
C LEU A 350 5.17 -6.04 -13.39
N HIS A 351 4.15 -6.78 -13.86
CA HIS A 351 3.37 -6.38 -15.04
C HIS A 351 2.12 -5.59 -14.67
N PHE A 352 1.58 -5.78 -13.46
CA PHE A 352 0.25 -5.29 -13.09
C PHE A 352 0.16 -4.80 -11.64
N VAL A 353 1.13 -4.06 -11.16
CA VAL A 353 1.10 -3.54 -9.78
C VAL A 353 0.99 -2.02 -9.81
N ASP A 354 0.20 -1.45 -8.92
CA ASP A 354 0.33 -0.03 -8.62
C ASP A 354 1.64 0.17 -7.85
N GLU A 355 2.55 0.98 -8.41
CA GLU A 355 3.85 1.28 -7.77
C GLU A 355 3.71 1.73 -6.31
N ILE A 356 2.57 2.36 -5.97
CA ILE A 356 2.26 2.85 -4.63
C ILE A 356 2.21 1.71 -3.62
N GLU A 357 1.60 0.59 -3.98
CA GLU A 357 1.51 -0.58 -3.11
C GLU A 357 2.87 -1.22 -2.88
N VAL A 358 3.74 -1.16 -3.89
CA VAL A 358 5.12 -1.64 -3.76
C VAL A 358 5.92 -0.72 -2.84
N TYR A 359 5.87 0.61 -3.05
CA TYR A 359 6.58 1.57 -2.19
C TYR A 359 6.11 1.49 -0.75
N LEU A 360 4.79 1.55 -0.53
CA LEU A 360 4.21 1.48 0.79
C LEU A 360 4.44 0.13 1.46
N GLY A 361 4.38 -0.96 0.69
CA GLY A 361 4.59 -2.33 1.18
C GLY A 361 5.97 -2.52 1.78
N TYR A 362 7.03 -2.10 1.10
CA TYR A 362 8.38 -2.14 1.66
C TYR A 362 8.51 -1.27 2.91
N GLN A 363 8.00 -0.04 2.89
CA GLN A 363 8.06 0.86 4.03
C GLN A 363 7.34 0.28 5.25
N ASN A 364 6.12 -0.20 5.05
CA ASN A 364 5.26 -0.70 6.12
C ASN A 364 5.81 -2.00 6.73
N LYS A 365 6.18 -2.98 5.89
CA LYS A 365 6.68 -4.28 6.35
C LYS A 365 8.07 -4.23 6.97
N LEU A 366 8.91 -3.30 6.54
CA LEU A 366 10.27 -3.12 7.08
C LEU A 366 10.37 -1.98 8.12
N LYS A 367 9.24 -1.40 8.55
CA LYS A 367 9.20 -0.30 9.52
C LYS A 367 10.02 -0.59 10.76
N GLU A 368 9.75 -1.71 11.44
CA GLU A 368 10.44 -2.11 12.67
C GLU A 368 11.90 -2.51 12.41
N ALA A 369 12.13 -3.33 11.39
CA ALA A 369 13.47 -3.84 11.05
C ALA A 369 14.45 -2.74 10.65
N LEU A 370 13.95 -1.65 10.07
CA LEU A 370 14.73 -0.49 9.62
C LEU A 370 14.47 0.76 10.46
N GLU A 371 13.73 0.66 11.56
CA GLU A 371 13.44 1.77 12.48
C GLU A 371 12.94 3.03 11.74
N LEU A 372 11.87 2.88 10.96
CA LEU A 372 11.27 3.97 10.18
C LEU A 372 10.18 4.66 11.02
N GLY A 373 10.56 5.65 11.82
CA GLY A 373 9.67 6.34 12.75
C GLY A 373 8.57 7.16 12.08
N SER A 374 8.84 7.73 10.90
CA SER A 374 7.90 8.57 10.14
C SER A 374 6.86 7.78 9.35
N VAL A 375 7.06 6.46 9.16
CA VAL A 375 6.18 5.60 8.36
C VAL A 375 4.97 5.14 9.19
N THR A 376 3.82 5.05 8.56
CA THR A 376 2.58 4.48 9.13
C THR A 376 2.70 2.97 9.38
N GLU A 377 1.81 2.43 10.24
CA GLU A 377 1.89 1.02 10.67
C GLU A 377 1.09 0.07 9.81
N ALA A 378 0.05 0.55 9.12
CA ALA A 378 -0.87 -0.29 8.39
C ALA A 378 -1.03 0.17 6.93
N MET A 379 -1.26 -0.79 6.06
CA MET A 379 -1.70 -0.62 4.68
C MET A 379 -2.75 -1.68 4.35
N ARG A 380 -3.56 -1.43 3.33
CA ARG A 380 -4.66 -2.31 2.97
C ARG A 380 -4.29 -3.36 1.95
N PHE A 381 -3.60 -2.96 0.89
CA PHE A 381 -3.43 -3.79 -0.31
C PHE A 381 -2.04 -4.45 -0.42
N PHE A 382 -1.46 -4.85 0.72
CA PHE A 382 -0.14 -5.51 0.69
C PHE A 382 -0.15 -6.79 -0.15
N ASP A 383 -1.20 -7.60 -0.06
CA ASP A 383 -1.27 -8.91 -0.73
C ASP A 383 -1.27 -8.81 -2.26
N VAL A 384 -1.64 -7.64 -2.81
CA VAL A 384 -1.59 -7.37 -4.25
C VAL A 384 -0.34 -6.61 -4.69
N SER A 385 0.58 -6.31 -3.78
CA SER A 385 1.83 -5.58 -4.09
C SER A 385 2.85 -6.40 -4.88
N GLY A 386 2.70 -7.72 -4.94
CA GLY A 386 3.68 -8.62 -5.56
C GLY A 386 5.02 -8.72 -4.81
N ILE A 387 5.08 -8.23 -3.56
CA ILE A 387 6.26 -8.35 -2.68
C ILE A 387 6.21 -9.69 -1.95
N THR A 388 7.29 -10.46 -2.05
CA THR A 388 7.45 -11.73 -1.34
C THR A 388 8.26 -11.55 -0.05
N GLU A 389 8.19 -12.53 0.85
CA GLU A 389 9.03 -12.56 2.05
C GLU A 389 10.54 -12.53 1.71
N SER A 390 10.93 -13.20 0.62
CA SER A 390 12.31 -13.18 0.12
C SER A 390 12.73 -11.77 -0.35
N ASP A 391 11.82 -11.02 -0.97
CA ASP A 391 12.07 -9.63 -1.37
C ASP A 391 12.29 -8.75 -0.14
N LEU A 392 11.48 -8.92 0.91
CA LEU A 392 11.60 -8.16 2.17
C LEU A 392 12.95 -8.43 2.85
N GLN A 393 13.34 -9.70 2.99
CA GLN A 393 14.62 -10.08 3.58
C GLN A 393 15.82 -9.55 2.78
N ALA A 394 15.76 -9.62 1.45
CA ALA A 394 16.79 -9.09 0.57
C ALA A 394 16.91 -7.55 0.70
N ALA A 395 15.77 -6.85 0.73
CA ALA A 395 15.71 -5.40 0.89
C ALA A 395 16.27 -4.95 2.24
N GLU A 396 15.92 -5.63 3.33
CA GLU A 396 16.45 -5.34 4.67
C GLU A 396 17.97 -5.42 4.70
N VAL A 397 18.54 -6.52 4.20
CA VAL A 397 20.00 -6.72 4.15
C VAL A 397 20.67 -5.65 3.27
N GLN A 398 20.08 -5.36 2.11
CA GLN A 398 20.62 -4.37 1.18
C GLN A 398 20.65 -2.96 1.79
N VAL A 399 19.57 -2.53 2.44
CA VAL A 399 19.49 -1.20 3.08
C VAL A 399 20.48 -1.09 4.24
N LYS A 400 20.56 -2.09 5.12
CA LYS A 400 21.49 -2.11 6.26
C LYS A 400 22.95 -2.08 5.80
N THR A 401 23.29 -2.84 4.77
CA THR A 401 24.64 -2.87 4.18
C THR A 401 24.99 -1.52 3.54
N ALA A 402 24.03 -0.94 2.79
CA ALA A 402 24.22 0.37 2.18
C ALA A 402 24.40 1.47 3.23
N GLU A 403 23.62 1.45 4.32
CA GLU A 403 23.77 2.43 5.41
C GLU A 403 25.16 2.34 6.04
N ASN A 404 25.64 1.16 6.38
CA ASN A 404 26.96 0.99 6.98
C ASN A 404 28.11 1.51 6.09
N SER A 405 27.96 1.41 4.77
CA SER A 405 29.03 1.75 3.81
C SER A 405 28.88 3.12 3.14
N GLN A 406 27.68 3.64 2.99
CA GLN A 406 27.39 4.83 2.15
C GLN A 406 26.85 6.02 2.93
N PHE A 407 26.25 5.83 4.11
CA PHE A 407 25.58 6.91 4.83
C PHE A 407 26.51 8.07 5.15
N ARG A 408 27.76 7.80 5.52
CA ARG A 408 28.75 8.86 5.84
C ARG A 408 28.98 9.81 4.66
N GLU A 409 28.96 9.28 3.45
CA GLU A 409 29.13 10.10 2.25
C GLU A 409 27.82 10.78 1.86
N TRP A 410 26.68 10.05 1.94
CA TRP A 410 25.38 10.57 1.60
C TRP A 410 24.95 11.78 2.45
N VAL A 411 25.23 11.73 3.76
CA VAL A 411 24.82 12.80 4.70
C VAL A 411 25.49 14.15 4.40
N LEU A 412 26.66 14.13 3.73
CA LEU A 412 27.37 15.36 3.34
C LEU A 412 26.63 16.15 2.26
N ASP A 413 25.76 15.52 1.48
CA ASP A 413 24.95 16.14 0.43
C ASP A 413 23.53 16.45 0.93
N TRP A 414 23.22 16.12 2.18
CA TRP A 414 21.89 16.27 2.75
C TRP A 414 21.64 17.73 3.23
N GLU A 415 20.70 18.43 2.58
CA GLU A 415 20.40 19.85 2.84
C GLU A 415 20.14 20.21 4.32
N PRO A 416 19.42 19.39 5.12
CA PRO A 416 19.28 19.70 6.55
C PRO A 416 20.61 19.75 7.31
N LEU A 417 21.61 18.94 6.97
CA LEU A 417 22.95 19.05 7.53
C LEU A 417 23.60 20.39 7.14
N HIS A 418 23.48 20.81 5.88
CA HIS A 418 24.00 22.11 5.43
C HIS A 418 23.38 23.27 6.23
N SER A 419 22.06 23.23 6.47
CA SER A 419 21.36 24.23 7.27
C SER A 419 21.89 24.31 8.71
N VAL A 420 22.19 23.16 9.33
CA VAL A 420 22.79 23.12 10.68
C VAL A 420 24.23 23.63 10.66
N LEU A 421 25.05 23.24 9.66
CA LEU A 421 26.44 23.72 9.52
C LEU A 421 26.49 25.22 9.31
N LYS A 422 25.60 25.78 8.48
CA LYS A 422 25.50 27.23 8.25
C LYS A 422 25.19 28.01 9.53
N ARG A 423 24.32 27.48 10.39
CA ARG A 423 23.99 28.11 11.67
C ARG A 423 25.10 27.93 12.73
N SER A 424 25.77 26.79 12.73
CA SER A 424 26.80 26.44 13.72
C SER A 424 28.15 27.09 13.41
N TYR A 425 28.47 27.26 12.12
CA TYR A 425 29.76 27.79 11.63
C TYR A 425 29.54 28.81 10.49
N PRO A 426 28.89 29.95 10.74
CA PRO A 426 28.49 30.87 9.68
C PRO A 426 29.67 31.41 8.89
N GLU A 427 30.76 31.81 9.55
CA GLU A 427 31.95 32.32 8.88
C GLU A 427 32.65 31.27 8.01
N ASP A 428 32.87 30.06 8.53
CA ASP A 428 33.47 28.95 7.79
C ASP A 428 32.58 28.56 6.60
N TRP A 429 31.24 28.63 6.76
CA TRP A 429 30.28 28.31 5.68
C TRP A 429 30.32 29.38 4.58
N GLU A 430 30.31 30.65 4.92
CA GLU A 430 30.44 31.76 3.95
C GLU A 430 31.75 31.68 3.17
N ASP A 431 32.86 31.35 3.85
CA ASP A 431 34.16 31.10 3.19
C ASP A 431 34.12 29.93 2.21
N LEU A 432 33.41 28.84 2.53
CA LEU A 432 33.24 27.72 1.62
C LEU A 432 32.42 28.09 0.38
N VAL A 433 31.32 28.80 0.56
CA VAL A 433 30.46 29.26 -0.54
C VAL A 433 31.24 30.18 -1.45
N LYS A 434 31.97 31.16 -0.88
CA LYS A 434 32.81 32.08 -1.65
C LYS A 434 33.90 31.37 -2.43
N LYS A 435 34.63 30.43 -1.80
CA LYS A 435 35.63 29.60 -2.49
C LYS A 435 35.04 28.78 -3.64
N ARG A 436 33.80 28.31 -3.51
CA ARG A 436 33.09 27.60 -4.57
C ARG A 436 32.80 28.49 -5.77
N GLU A 437 32.34 29.73 -5.50
CA GLU A 437 32.05 30.74 -6.55
C GLU A 437 33.35 31.17 -7.25
N ASP A 438 34.36 31.55 -6.49
CA ASP A 438 35.67 31.99 -7.01
C ASP A 438 36.32 30.84 -7.86
N TYR A 439 36.27 29.60 -7.37
CA TYR A 439 36.80 28.42 -8.09
C TYR A 439 36.13 28.21 -9.44
N TYR A 440 34.80 28.32 -9.50
CA TYR A 440 34.07 28.14 -10.75
C TYR A 440 34.49 29.18 -11.80
N GLU A 441 34.58 30.43 -11.42
CA GLU A 441 34.94 31.53 -12.32
C GLU A 441 36.38 31.36 -12.85
N ASP A 442 37.33 31.13 -11.96
CA ASP A 442 38.75 30.97 -12.33
C ASP A 442 39.00 29.70 -13.17
N ALA A 443 38.43 28.57 -12.78
CA ALA A 443 38.62 27.29 -13.49
C ALA A 443 37.95 27.29 -14.86
N TYR A 444 36.75 27.87 -14.97
CA TYR A 444 36.05 28.00 -16.25
C TYR A 444 36.81 28.89 -17.22
N GLN A 445 37.29 30.06 -16.77
CA GLN A 445 38.06 30.98 -17.60
C GLN A 445 39.36 30.31 -18.09
N LYS A 446 40.08 29.63 -17.24
CA LYS A 446 41.29 28.91 -17.61
C LYS A 446 41.02 27.85 -18.68
N GLN A 447 40.04 27.02 -18.50
CA GLN A 447 39.68 25.97 -19.47
C GLN A 447 39.12 26.53 -20.75
N PHE A 448 38.39 27.66 -20.73
CA PHE A 448 37.91 28.34 -21.90
C PHE A 448 39.08 28.93 -22.75
N GLU A 449 40.10 29.47 -22.12
CA GLU A 449 41.31 29.91 -22.80
C GLU A 449 42.09 28.71 -23.47
N GLU A 450 42.11 27.57 -22.83
CA GLU A 450 42.64 26.32 -23.40
C GLU A 450 41.85 25.89 -24.66
N LEU A 451 40.48 25.98 -24.60
CA LEU A 451 39.64 25.71 -25.79
C LEU A 451 39.86 26.68 -26.95
N LYS A 452 40.13 27.95 -26.65
CA LYS A 452 40.49 28.94 -27.65
C LYS A 452 41.82 28.59 -28.38
N GLN A 453 42.81 28.15 -27.61
CA GLN A 453 44.11 27.75 -28.16
C GLN A 453 44.01 26.50 -29.05
N THR A 454 43.07 25.60 -28.77
CA THR A 454 42.83 24.40 -29.58
C THR A 454 41.79 24.61 -30.69
N GLY A 455 41.20 25.83 -30.83
CA GLY A 455 40.19 26.14 -31.83
C GLY A 455 38.81 25.53 -31.58
N LEU A 456 38.56 25.08 -30.36
CA LEU A 456 37.30 24.46 -29.94
C LEU A 456 36.40 25.39 -29.08
N ALA A 457 36.73 26.69 -29.02
CA ALA A 457 35.97 27.66 -28.24
C ALA A 457 34.51 27.90 -28.72
N ASP A 458 34.21 27.59 -29.99
CA ASP A 458 32.89 27.71 -30.58
C ASP A 458 32.16 26.33 -30.68
N ASP A 459 32.81 25.25 -30.23
CA ASP A 459 32.23 23.92 -30.23
C ASP A 459 31.35 23.71 -28.98
N VAL A 460 30.04 23.52 -29.19
CA VAL A 460 29.01 23.42 -28.14
C VAL A 460 29.25 22.18 -27.25
N ASP A 461 29.69 21.07 -27.83
CA ASP A 461 29.95 19.85 -27.06
C ASP A 461 31.23 19.98 -26.23
N ALA A 462 32.29 20.59 -26.76
CA ALA A 462 33.51 20.88 -26.03
C ALA A 462 33.25 21.83 -24.84
N LEU A 463 32.44 22.88 -25.05
CA LEU A 463 32.04 23.81 -23.98
C LEU A 463 31.23 23.12 -22.91
N ARG A 464 30.28 22.27 -23.31
CA ARG A 464 29.44 21.48 -22.33
C ARG A 464 30.28 20.52 -21.51
N ILE A 465 31.18 19.76 -22.14
CA ILE A 465 32.08 18.81 -21.44
C ILE A 465 32.99 19.57 -20.48
N THR A 466 33.54 20.70 -20.90
CA THR A 466 34.39 21.55 -20.07
C THR A 466 33.63 22.12 -18.88
N GLY A 467 32.41 22.66 -19.11
CA GLY A 467 31.56 23.15 -18.04
C GLY A 467 31.21 22.07 -17.00
N ASN A 468 30.83 20.90 -17.47
CA ASN A 468 30.55 19.77 -16.57
C ASN A 468 31.76 19.36 -15.73
N LYS A 469 32.96 19.30 -16.34
CA LYS A 469 34.19 18.96 -15.64
C LYS A 469 34.52 19.98 -14.54
N VAL A 470 34.40 21.28 -14.83
CA VAL A 470 34.62 22.36 -13.84
C VAL A 470 33.61 22.24 -12.70
N MET A 471 32.33 21.97 -13.01
CA MET A 471 31.29 21.78 -12.01
C MET A 471 31.59 20.59 -11.10
N ASP A 472 32.03 19.47 -11.66
CA ASP A 472 32.34 18.26 -10.90
C ASP A 472 33.53 18.51 -9.96
N GLU A 473 34.61 19.14 -10.45
CA GLU A 473 35.78 19.51 -9.64
C GLU A 473 35.40 20.48 -8.52
N MET A 474 34.62 21.51 -8.83
CA MET A 474 34.12 22.49 -7.84
C MET A 474 33.26 21.82 -6.75
N ASN A 475 32.37 20.91 -7.14
CA ASN A 475 31.53 20.19 -6.20
C ASN A 475 32.35 19.24 -5.31
N MET A 476 33.40 18.63 -5.83
CA MET A 476 34.32 17.81 -5.04
C MET A 476 35.06 18.64 -3.98
N GLU A 477 35.58 19.81 -4.34
CA GLU A 477 36.26 20.74 -3.40
C GLU A 477 35.28 21.27 -2.33
N PHE A 478 34.08 21.67 -2.74
CA PHE A 478 33.06 22.13 -1.81
C PHE A 478 32.65 21.03 -0.82
N ARG A 479 32.44 19.82 -1.32
CA ARG A 479 32.12 18.64 -0.50
C ARG A 479 33.23 18.29 0.48
N ALA A 480 34.50 18.43 0.08
CA ALA A 480 35.63 18.26 0.98
C ALA A 480 35.61 19.26 2.12
N GLY A 481 35.27 20.51 1.84
CA GLY A 481 35.06 21.55 2.86
C GLY A 481 33.90 21.24 3.81
N ILE A 482 32.75 20.80 3.27
CA ILE A 482 31.60 20.35 4.08
C ILE A 482 32.02 19.23 5.02
N ARG A 483 32.79 18.24 4.53
CA ARG A 483 33.29 17.13 5.35
C ARG A 483 34.06 17.62 6.58
N ILE A 484 34.93 18.60 6.41
CA ILE A 484 35.73 19.16 7.52
C ILE A 484 34.81 19.79 8.58
N LEU A 485 33.77 20.52 8.16
CA LEU A 485 32.78 21.11 9.08
C LEU A 485 31.89 20.04 9.72
N ALA A 486 31.44 19.07 8.92
CA ALA A 486 30.60 17.98 9.40
C ALA A 486 31.32 17.13 10.46
N ASP A 487 32.61 16.82 10.26
CA ASP A 487 33.40 16.05 11.23
C ASP A 487 33.50 16.78 12.59
N LYS A 488 33.38 18.12 12.65
CA LYS A 488 33.37 18.88 13.92
C LYS A 488 32.14 18.56 14.77
N ILE A 489 30.98 18.30 14.15
CA ILE A 489 29.71 18.07 14.88
C ILE A 489 29.25 16.61 14.85
N LEU A 490 29.63 15.84 13.84
CA LEU A 490 29.19 14.45 13.66
C LEU A 490 30.18 13.41 14.20
N ALA A 491 31.35 13.84 14.72
CA ALA A 491 32.35 12.94 15.28
C ALA A 491 31.74 12.01 16.35
N GLY A 492 31.89 10.70 16.18
CA GLY A 492 31.34 9.69 17.09
C GLY A 492 29.86 9.32 16.85
N HIS A 493 29.16 9.97 15.91
CA HIS A 493 27.77 9.68 15.59
C HIS A 493 27.57 8.93 14.27
N LEU A 494 28.62 8.77 13.46
CA LEU A 494 28.58 8.16 12.12
C LEU A 494 29.11 6.71 12.08
N GLU A 495 29.21 6.06 13.24
CA GLU A 495 29.64 4.65 13.29
C GLU A 495 28.63 3.72 12.62
N ALA A 496 29.11 2.56 12.13
CA ALA A 496 28.26 1.50 11.59
C ALA A 496 27.25 1.04 12.66
N ARG A 497 25.99 0.93 12.29
CA ARG A 497 24.89 0.62 13.22
C ARG A 497 24.49 -0.85 13.18
N TRP A 498 24.61 -1.45 12.02
CA TRP A 498 24.16 -2.82 11.80
C TRP A 498 25.36 -3.78 11.84
N SER A 499 25.27 -4.79 12.67
CA SER A 499 26.30 -5.86 12.80
C SER A 499 26.05 -7.00 11.84
#